data_48171d3289b1f9aaae9dbccd63e386d0
#
_entry.id   48171d3289b1f9aaae9dbccd63e386d0
#
_cell.length_a   1.000
_cell.length_b   1.000
_cell.length_c   1.000
_cell.angle_alpha   90.00
_cell.angle_beta   90.00
_cell.angle_gamma   90.00
#
_symmetry.space_group_name_H-M   'P 1'
#
loop_
_entity.id
_entity.type
_entity.pdbx_description
1 polymer ?
#
loop_
_entity_poly.entity_id
_entity_poly.type
_entity_poly.pdbx_seq_one_letter_code
_entity_poly.pdbx_strand_id
1 'polypeptide(L)'
;RPTSMGLHVNSAADGDLLRSLDTQGWNYGAKYRRARRSHPDVPMIYSESASAFSTRGAYRFPHPEGPKDYGSDFVESSYDRTAASWSDIPEIEFDRVERDGYVAGEYVWTGFDYLGEPTPHTRDARSSYFGIVDLVGIPKDRFFLYRSEWNDAQDTVHLLPHWTWPGREGVVTPVYVYTSGDSAELFLNGESLGRREKRSAKGAASGNLASGAIVYASSEQLLQKGRGNVIAENRADKAVDGSVDTRWAAESADFPQSLTIDLGERTPIGSVSIDWESAATNYRYTVEAGDELDALRVIGDETSSSTRGRRSVTAAEAEARFVRLVVKAAEGKWWASVRELRVLGRDAPAESVESPYYDLLDHYRLRWEGVRYLPGTLRAVAYREGEMIGQAEIETAGEATSIRLTPERLVIPASGDALAYILVEAVDDQGRLCPNDHSPIDFEVEGPATIAGIGNGNPMGYDPFHDASHPLFSGKAMLILRGSDGDTGTIRVAARSEGKRTGRAQLFAEH
;
A
#
# COMPACT_ATOMS: atom_id res chain seq x y z
N ARG A 1 -26.88 -24.04 -3.86
CA ARG A 1 -25.60 -23.42 -3.49
C ARG A 1 -25.83 -21.92 -3.39
N PRO A 2 -25.18 -21.21 -2.46
CA PRO A 2 -25.24 -19.76 -2.40
C PRO A 2 -24.76 -19.12 -3.70
N THR A 3 -25.41 -18.02 -4.07
CA THR A 3 -25.08 -17.23 -5.27
C THR A 3 -24.49 -15.90 -4.88
N SER A 4 -23.46 -15.48 -5.59
CA SER A 4 -22.83 -14.17 -5.45
C SER A 4 -22.45 -13.59 -6.80
N MET A 5 -22.29 -12.28 -6.85
CA MET A 5 -21.83 -11.56 -8.05
C MET A 5 -20.95 -10.40 -7.64
N GLY A 6 -19.82 -10.21 -8.30
CA GLY A 6 -18.97 -9.03 -8.19
C GLY A 6 -19.61 -7.84 -8.93
N LEU A 7 -19.82 -6.73 -8.24
CA LEU A 7 -20.52 -5.55 -8.73
C LEU A 7 -19.57 -4.35 -8.72
N HIS A 8 -19.54 -3.63 -9.82
CA HIS A 8 -18.57 -2.56 -10.02
C HIS A 8 -19.22 -1.16 -10.15
N VAL A 9 -20.48 -1.08 -10.55
CA VAL A 9 -21.14 0.21 -10.84
C VAL A 9 -22.12 0.62 -9.73
N ASN A 10 -22.08 1.86 -9.31
CA ASN A 10 -22.96 2.40 -8.26
C ASN A 10 -24.45 2.26 -8.57
N SER A 11 -24.85 2.32 -9.84
CA SER A 11 -26.26 2.14 -10.25
C SER A 11 -26.80 0.74 -10.01
N ALA A 12 -25.93 -0.27 -9.89
CA ALA A 12 -26.35 -1.63 -9.53
C ALA A 12 -26.92 -1.71 -8.11
N ALA A 13 -26.51 -0.81 -7.21
CA ALA A 13 -26.97 -0.79 -5.82
C ALA A 13 -28.50 -0.60 -5.65
N ASP A 14 -29.16 -0.07 -6.66
CA ASP A 14 -30.60 0.21 -6.63
C ASP A 14 -31.41 -0.87 -7.43
N GLY A 15 -30.74 -1.90 -7.96
CA GLY A 15 -31.34 -2.89 -8.84
C GLY A 15 -31.98 -4.08 -8.13
N ASP A 16 -33.10 -4.59 -8.66
CA ASP A 16 -33.81 -5.76 -8.08
C ASP A 16 -32.98 -7.05 -8.13
N LEU A 17 -31.97 -7.14 -9.01
CA LEU A 17 -31.07 -8.29 -9.10
C LEU A 17 -30.39 -8.59 -7.75
N LEU A 18 -30.04 -7.56 -6.99
CA LEU A 18 -29.35 -7.71 -5.71
C LEU A 18 -30.17 -8.50 -4.67
N ARG A 19 -31.50 -8.44 -4.78
CA ARG A 19 -32.41 -9.19 -3.89
C ARG A 19 -32.45 -10.68 -4.17
N SER A 20 -32.00 -11.09 -5.34
CA SER A 20 -31.96 -12.51 -5.75
C SER A 20 -30.63 -13.20 -5.41
N LEU A 21 -29.63 -12.44 -4.92
CA LEU A 21 -28.34 -12.96 -4.52
C LEU A 21 -28.32 -13.28 -3.03
N ASP A 22 -27.70 -14.40 -2.67
CA ASP A 22 -27.48 -14.77 -1.26
C ASP A 22 -26.41 -13.89 -0.61
N THR A 23 -25.44 -13.42 -1.39
CA THR A 23 -24.37 -12.52 -0.98
C THR A 23 -24.02 -11.54 -2.10
N GLN A 24 -23.82 -10.28 -1.76
CA GLN A 24 -23.39 -9.26 -2.71
C GLN A 24 -21.88 -9.08 -2.65
N GLY A 25 -21.18 -9.23 -3.79
CA GLY A 25 -19.79 -8.85 -3.95
C GLY A 25 -19.69 -7.43 -4.54
N TRP A 26 -18.86 -6.58 -3.96
CA TRP A 26 -18.64 -5.21 -4.44
C TRP A 26 -17.16 -4.95 -4.70
N ASN A 27 -16.87 -4.32 -5.84
CA ASN A 27 -15.52 -4.03 -6.27
C ASN A 27 -15.20 -2.55 -6.09
N TYR A 28 -14.07 -2.25 -5.46
CA TYR A 28 -13.41 -0.94 -5.32
C TYR A 28 -14.22 0.19 -4.69
N GLY A 29 -13.54 1.05 -3.94
CA GLY A 29 -14.04 2.33 -3.47
C GLY A 29 -15.25 2.24 -2.54
N ALA A 30 -15.35 1.20 -1.73
CA ALA A 30 -16.41 1.00 -0.71
C ALA A 30 -17.84 1.19 -1.26
N LYS A 31 -18.09 0.82 -2.52
CA LYS A 31 -19.41 0.98 -3.17
C LYS A 31 -20.53 0.19 -2.47
N TYR A 32 -20.17 -0.83 -1.71
CA TYR A 32 -21.08 -1.60 -0.85
C TYR A 32 -21.79 -0.70 0.19
N ARG A 33 -21.20 0.44 0.60
CA ARG A 33 -21.85 1.40 1.52
C ARG A 33 -23.17 1.93 0.96
N ARG A 34 -23.25 2.15 -0.36
CA ARG A 34 -24.50 2.54 -0.99
C ARG A 34 -25.51 1.39 -1.01
N ALA A 35 -25.06 0.18 -1.41
CA ALA A 35 -25.90 -0.99 -1.43
C ALA A 35 -26.45 -1.34 -0.03
N ARG A 36 -25.65 -1.19 1.01
CA ARG A 36 -26.06 -1.40 2.40
C ARG A 36 -27.26 -0.55 2.79
N ARG A 37 -27.32 0.71 2.34
CA ARG A 37 -28.48 1.57 2.61
C ARG A 37 -29.77 1.09 1.97
N SER A 38 -29.69 0.51 0.77
CA SER A 38 -30.86 -0.01 0.02
C SER A 38 -31.20 -1.45 0.37
N HIS A 39 -30.22 -2.23 0.82
CA HIS A 39 -30.34 -3.67 1.11
C HIS A 39 -29.64 -4.01 2.46
N PRO A 40 -30.19 -3.56 3.61
CA PRO A 40 -29.51 -3.66 4.90
C PRO A 40 -29.34 -5.10 5.42
N ASP A 41 -30.17 -6.03 4.95
CA ASP A 41 -30.21 -7.41 5.44
C ASP A 41 -29.39 -8.40 4.59
N VAL A 42 -28.86 -7.97 3.43
CA VAL A 42 -28.10 -8.86 2.54
C VAL A 42 -26.64 -8.89 2.96
N PRO A 43 -26.03 -10.08 3.15
CA PRO A 43 -24.61 -10.21 3.42
C PRO A 43 -23.77 -9.60 2.30
N MET A 44 -22.66 -8.93 2.66
CA MET A 44 -21.78 -8.25 1.73
C MET A 44 -20.34 -8.70 1.89
N ILE A 45 -19.63 -8.84 0.78
CA ILE A 45 -18.19 -9.03 0.71
C ILE A 45 -17.57 -7.95 -0.18
N TYR A 46 -16.35 -7.58 0.12
CA TYR A 46 -15.55 -6.71 -0.73
C TYR A 46 -14.80 -7.60 -1.74
N SER A 47 -15.42 -7.86 -2.89
CA SER A 47 -15.00 -8.92 -3.81
C SER A 47 -13.78 -8.56 -4.66
N GLU A 48 -13.45 -7.27 -4.80
CA GLU A 48 -12.18 -6.79 -5.32
C GLU A 48 -11.78 -5.51 -4.58
N SER A 49 -10.66 -5.55 -3.87
CA SER A 49 -10.03 -4.41 -3.20
C SER A 49 -8.66 -4.12 -3.81
N ALA A 50 -8.01 -3.07 -3.37
CA ALA A 50 -6.58 -2.76 -3.54
C ALA A 50 -5.91 -3.22 -4.86
N SER A 51 -6.37 -2.73 -6.03
CA SER A 51 -5.59 -2.83 -7.26
C SER A 51 -4.36 -1.91 -7.19
N ALA A 52 -3.47 -2.18 -6.24
CA ALA A 52 -2.23 -1.46 -6.06
C ALA A 52 -1.11 -2.07 -6.90
N PHE A 53 -0.09 -1.28 -7.23
CA PHE A 53 0.99 -1.69 -8.13
C PHE A 53 2.29 -1.97 -7.39
N SER A 54 3.01 -2.99 -7.83
CA SER A 54 4.30 -3.35 -7.27
C SER A 54 5.08 -4.22 -8.25
N THR A 55 6.38 -3.98 -8.35
CA THR A 55 7.34 -4.82 -9.07
C THR A 55 8.32 -5.39 -8.06
N ARG A 56 8.41 -6.71 -7.96
CA ARG A 56 9.28 -7.39 -6.99
C ARG A 56 10.73 -6.88 -7.05
N GLY A 57 11.24 -6.45 -5.89
CA GLY A 57 12.62 -6.02 -5.72
C GLY A 57 12.97 -4.67 -6.36
N ALA A 58 11.98 -3.92 -6.84
CA ALA A 58 12.17 -2.59 -7.42
C ALA A 58 11.76 -1.50 -6.42
N TYR A 59 12.59 -0.47 -6.28
CA TYR A 59 12.34 0.63 -5.33
C TYR A 59 12.67 1.96 -5.98
N ARG A 60 11.72 2.90 -5.91
CA ARG A 60 11.87 4.24 -6.49
C ARG A 60 12.19 5.26 -5.40
N PHE A 61 13.13 6.15 -5.71
CA PHE A 61 13.57 7.24 -4.87
C PHE A 61 13.63 8.54 -5.67
N PRO A 62 12.98 9.64 -5.25
CA PRO A 62 12.11 9.76 -4.08
C PRO A 62 10.83 8.93 -4.23
N HIS A 63 10.08 8.83 -3.13
CA HIS A 63 8.76 8.20 -3.17
C HIS A 63 7.81 8.92 -4.12
N PRO A 64 6.81 8.21 -4.70
CA PRO A 64 5.71 8.83 -5.42
C PRO A 64 5.01 9.89 -4.57
N GLU A 65 4.70 11.05 -5.18
CA GLU A 65 4.00 12.14 -4.50
C GLU A 65 2.52 11.80 -4.20
N GLY A 66 1.96 10.90 -4.99
CA GLY A 66 0.59 10.45 -4.80
C GLY A 66 0.33 9.08 -5.41
N PRO A 67 -0.82 8.46 -5.12
CA PRO A 67 -1.12 7.08 -5.51
C PRO A 67 -1.28 6.88 -7.03
N LYS A 68 -1.28 7.95 -7.81
CA LYS A 68 -1.36 7.93 -9.28
C LYS A 68 -0.08 8.45 -9.94
N ASP A 69 1.00 8.63 -9.18
CA ASP A 69 2.32 9.00 -9.67
C ASP A 69 3.09 7.75 -10.10
N TYR A 70 2.76 7.27 -11.30
CA TYR A 70 3.32 6.05 -11.87
C TYR A 70 4.72 6.24 -12.44
N GLY A 71 5.52 5.18 -12.41
CA GLY A 71 6.85 5.18 -13.00
C GLY A 71 6.85 5.33 -14.54
N SER A 72 7.74 6.14 -15.07
CA SER A 72 7.94 6.26 -16.52
C SER A 72 8.81 5.14 -17.10
N ASP A 73 9.46 4.37 -16.25
CA ASP A 73 10.38 3.28 -16.57
C ASP A 73 9.71 1.89 -16.56
N PHE A 74 8.38 1.86 -16.55
CA PHE A 74 7.56 0.64 -16.51
C PHE A 74 7.80 -0.25 -15.29
N VAL A 75 8.30 0.35 -14.21
CA VAL A 75 8.56 -0.32 -12.92
C VAL A 75 7.81 0.41 -11.82
N GLU A 76 7.04 -0.33 -11.04
CA GLU A 76 6.32 0.19 -9.88
C GLU A 76 7.04 -0.19 -8.58
N SER A 77 7.13 0.77 -7.67
CA SER A 77 7.91 0.61 -6.46
C SER A 77 7.30 -0.40 -5.49
N SER A 78 8.12 -1.31 -4.97
CA SER A 78 7.75 -2.27 -3.92
C SER A 78 7.44 -1.64 -2.56
N TYR A 79 7.56 -0.32 -2.42
CA TYR A 79 6.99 0.39 -1.28
C TYR A 79 5.47 0.48 -1.33
N ASP A 80 4.82 -0.01 -2.40
CA ASP A 80 3.35 -0.09 -2.54
C ASP A 80 2.61 1.23 -2.27
N ARG A 81 3.06 2.30 -2.91
CA ARG A 81 2.48 3.63 -2.73
C ARG A 81 1.61 4.07 -3.92
N THR A 82 1.48 3.22 -4.94
CA THR A 82 0.69 3.50 -6.15
C THR A 82 -0.42 2.48 -6.34
N ALA A 83 -1.53 2.92 -6.93
CA ALA A 83 -2.70 2.09 -7.20
C ALA A 83 -3.41 2.52 -8.48
N ALA A 84 -4.21 1.64 -9.07
CA ALA A 84 -5.02 1.93 -10.25
C ALA A 84 -6.01 3.09 -10.02
N SER A 85 -6.39 3.78 -11.10
CA SER A 85 -7.25 4.98 -11.00
C SER A 85 -8.63 4.72 -10.37
N TRP A 86 -9.08 3.48 -10.38
CA TRP A 86 -10.35 3.02 -9.82
C TRP A 86 -10.24 2.41 -8.42
N SER A 87 -9.03 2.35 -7.85
CA SER A 87 -8.72 1.68 -6.60
C SER A 87 -7.79 2.51 -5.71
N ASP A 88 -7.42 1.94 -4.57
CA ASP A 88 -6.58 2.56 -3.56
C ASP A 88 -5.48 1.61 -3.08
N ILE A 89 -4.56 2.11 -2.26
CA ILE A 89 -3.50 1.29 -1.63
C ILE A 89 -4.10 0.39 -0.55
N PRO A 90 -3.42 -0.71 -0.18
CA PRO A 90 -3.95 -1.70 0.77
C PRO A 90 -4.46 -1.10 2.09
N GLU A 91 -3.75 -0.16 2.67
CA GLU A 91 -4.09 0.42 3.97
C GLU A 91 -5.43 1.15 3.99
N ILE A 92 -5.79 1.79 2.88
CA ILE A 92 -7.10 2.44 2.74
C ILE A 92 -8.20 1.39 2.69
N GLU A 93 -7.93 0.26 2.05
CA GLU A 93 -8.91 -0.82 1.93
C GLU A 93 -9.06 -1.56 3.27
N PHE A 94 -7.98 -1.78 4.00
CA PHE A 94 -8.03 -2.32 5.36
C PHE A 94 -8.86 -1.43 6.30
N ASP A 95 -8.58 -0.12 6.33
CA ASP A 95 -9.34 0.85 7.14
C ASP A 95 -10.85 0.85 6.78
N ARG A 96 -11.18 0.72 5.48
CA ARG A 96 -12.57 0.62 5.03
C ARG A 96 -13.29 -0.58 5.62
N VAL A 97 -12.66 -1.76 5.54
CA VAL A 97 -13.26 -3.01 6.04
C VAL A 97 -13.35 -3.02 7.57
N GLU A 98 -12.34 -2.50 8.26
CA GLU A 98 -12.36 -2.37 9.72
C GLU A 98 -13.48 -1.45 10.22
N ARG A 99 -13.72 -0.33 9.54
CA ARG A 99 -14.82 0.60 9.87
C ARG A 99 -16.19 0.06 9.51
N ASP A 100 -16.29 -0.69 8.44
CA ASP A 100 -17.55 -1.20 7.91
C ASP A 100 -17.82 -2.65 8.36
N GLY A 101 -17.90 -2.88 9.68
CA GLY A 101 -18.02 -4.21 10.30
C GLY A 101 -19.21 -5.09 9.85
N TYR A 102 -20.03 -4.62 8.90
CA TYR A 102 -21.06 -5.40 8.21
C TYR A 102 -20.55 -6.06 6.92
N VAL A 103 -19.33 -5.75 6.49
CA VAL A 103 -18.64 -6.41 5.37
C VAL A 103 -17.91 -7.62 5.92
N ALA A 104 -18.19 -8.80 5.38
CA ALA A 104 -17.67 -10.06 5.90
C ALA A 104 -16.16 -10.26 5.66
N GLY A 105 -15.56 -9.43 4.84
CA GLY A 105 -14.13 -9.43 4.52
C GLY A 105 -13.88 -8.94 3.09
N GLU A 106 -12.60 -8.91 2.71
CA GLU A 106 -12.16 -8.45 1.39
C GLU A 106 -11.34 -9.50 0.64
N TYR A 107 -11.35 -9.37 -0.68
CA TYR A 107 -10.50 -10.12 -1.60
C TYR A 107 -9.64 -9.13 -2.38
N VAL A 108 -8.34 -9.23 -2.21
CA VAL A 108 -7.40 -8.35 -2.92
C VAL A 108 -7.41 -8.63 -4.42
N TRP A 109 -7.36 -7.59 -5.25
CA TRP A 109 -7.01 -7.71 -6.65
C TRP A 109 -5.53 -7.38 -6.84
N THR A 110 -4.66 -8.40 -6.93
CA THR A 110 -4.97 -9.83 -6.99
C THR A 110 -3.91 -10.66 -6.29
N GLY A 111 -4.14 -11.96 -6.09
CA GLY A 111 -3.18 -12.88 -5.46
C GLY A 111 -1.89 -13.01 -6.26
N PHE A 112 -1.96 -13.11 -7.58
CA PHE A 112 -0.81 -13.31 -8.47
C PHE A 112 -0.79 -12.28 -9.59
N ASP A 113 0.41 -11.90 -10.05
CA ASP A 113 0.52 -11.27 -11.36
C ASP A 113 0.08 -12.27 -12.45
N TYR A 114 -0.44 -11.75 -13.54
CA TYR A 114 -0.92 -12.53 -14.67
C TYR A 114 -0.55 -11.86 -15.99
N LEU A 115 -0.46 -12.62 -17.06
CA LEU A 115 -0.22 -12.11 -18.40
C LEU A 115 -1.45 -11.32 -18.88
N GLY A 116 -1.19 -10.19 -19.51
CA GLY A 116 -2.21 -9.23 -19.89
C GLY A 116 -2.42 -8.15 -18.82
N GLU A 117 -3.31 -7.20 -19.11
CA GLU A 117 -3.66 -6.07 -18.24
C GLU A 117 -2.47 -5.34 -17.60
N PRO A 118 -1.50 -4.85 -18.39
CA PRO A 118 -0.26 -4.26 -17.87
C PRO A 118 -0.47 -2.85 -17.32
N THR A 119 -1.63 -2.52 -16.80
CA THR A 119 -1.95 -1.23 -16.16
C THR A 119 -0.96 -0.94 -15.03
N PRO A 120 -0.44 0.30 -14.89
CA PRO A 120 -0.76 1.53 -15.65
C PRO A 120 0.01 1.66 -16.98
N HIS A 121 0.85 0.71 -17.34
CA HIS A 121 1.76 0.73 -18.48
C HIS A 121 1.18 -0.09 -19.63
N THR A 122 0.96 0.51 -20.80
CA THR A 122 0.15 -0.11 -21.86
C THR A 122 0.97 -0.67 -23.04
N ARG A 123 2.28 -0.45 -23.13
CA ARG A 123 3.05 -0.84 -24.34
C ARG A 123 4.17 -1.84 -24.07
N ASP A 124 5.04 -1.52 -23.11
CA ASP A 124 6.29 -2.25 -22.92
C ASP A 124 6.22 -3.25 -21.74
N ALA A 125 5.08 -3.30 -21.07
CA ALA A 125 4.75 -4.31 -20.10
C ALA A 125 3.73 -5.31 -20.65
N ARG A 126 3.82 -6.56 -20.25
CA ARG A 126 2.92 -7.63 -20.69
C ARG A 126 2.22 -8.34 -19.56
N SER A 127 2.69 -8.17 -18.34
CA SER A 127 2.13 -8.74 -17.12
C SER A 127 1.46 -7.66 -16.29
N SER A 128 0.48 -8.02 -15.49
CA SER A 128 -0.07 -7.14 -14.47
C SER A 128 0.96 -6.83 -13.37
N TYR A 129 0.70 -5.77 -12.59
CA TYR A 129 1.47 -5.35 -11.43
C TYR A 129 0.72 -5.54 -10.12
N PHE A 130 -0.50 -6.07 -10.18
CA PHE A 130 -1.45 -6.13 -9.07
C PHE A 130 -1.16 -7.24 -8.07
N GLY A 131 -0.48 -8.30 -8.48
CA GLY A 131 -0.25 -9.47 -7.66
C GLY A 131 0.45 -9.17 -6.33
N ILE A 132 0.02 -9.82 -5.25
CA ILE A 132 0.79 -9.87 -4.00
C ILE A 132 1.99 -10.84 -4.12
N VAL A 133 1.89 -11.74 -5.10
CA VAL A 133 2.94 -12.66 -5.57
C VAL A 133 3.21 -12.35 -7.04
N ASP A 134 4.43 -12.46 -7.49
CA ASP A 134 4.78 -12.22 -8.88
C ASP A 134 4.30 -13.34 -9.84
N LEU A 135 4.52 -13.15 -11.15
CA LEU A 135 4.06 -14.06 -12.20
C LEU A 135 4.56 -15.50 -12.05
N VAL A 136 5.64 -15.71 -11.32
CA VAL A 136 6.27 -17.05 -11.15
C VAL A 136 6.15 -17.59 -9.72
N GLY A 137 5.32 -16.97 -8.89
CA GLY A 137 5.04 -17.47 -7.55
C GLY A 137 5.98 -16.95 -6.46
N ILE A 138 6.85 -15.99 -6.76
CA ILE A 138 7.74 -15.40 -5.75
C ILE A 138 7.01 -14.25 -5.03
N PRO A 139 6.91 -14.27 -3.68
CA PRO A 139 6.28 -13.20 -2.93
C PRO A 139 6.92 -11.82 -3.19
N LYS A 140 6.08 -10.79 -3.39
CA LYS A 140 6.49 -9.38 -3.35
C LYS A 140 6.48 -8.89 -1.89
N ASP A 141 7.00 -7.69 -1.62
CA ASP A 141 6.99 -7.16 -0.26
C ASP A 141 5.58 -7.06 0.32
N ARG A 142 4.59 -6.67 -0.50
CA ARG A 142 3.18 -6.59 -0.07
C ARG A 142 2.58 -7.93 0.38
N PHE A 143 3.09 -9.07 -0.05
CA PHE A 143 2.66 -10.36 0.50
C PHE A 143 2.82 -10.38 2.02
N PHE A 144 3.92 -9.82 2.52
CA PHE A 144 4.20 -9.77 3.94
C PHE A 144 3.37 -8.71 4.67
N LEU A 145 2.95 -7.62 3.98
CA LEU A 145 1.98 -6.68 4.52
C LEU A 145 0.64 -7.36 4.74
N TYR A 146 0.09 -8.03 3.73
CA TYR A 146 -1.15 -8.80 3.87
C TYR A 146 -1.03 -9.92 4.92
N ARG A 147 0.10 -10.62 4.96
CA ARG A 147 0.32 -11.66 5.97
C ARG A 147 0.36 -11.09 7.38
N SER A 148 0.90 -9.89 7.57
CA SER A 148 0.94 -9.25 8.90
C SER A 148 -0.43 -8.84 9.42
N GLU A 149 -1.40 -8.58 8.51
CA GLU A 149 -2.74 -8.14 8.88
C GLU A 149 -3.79 -9.28 8.86
N TRP A 150 -3.57 -10.32 8.02
CA TRP A 150 -4.58 -11.36 7.80
C TRP A 150 -4.23 -12.72 8.40
N ASN A 151 -3.02 -12.91 8.89
CA ASN A 151 -2.59 -14.24 9.39
C ASN A 151 -2.19 -14.19 10.86
N ASP A 152 -3.11 -14.52 11.74
CA ASP A 152 -2.89 -14.59 13.19
C ASP A 152 -2.13 -15.86 13.63
N ALA A 153 -2.00 -16.86 12.73
CA ALA A 153 -1.37 -18.13 13.06
C ALA A 153 0.17 -18.08 13.02
N GLN A 154 0.74 -17.05 12.39
CA GLN A 154 2.18 -16.91 12.22
C GLN A 154 2.61 -15.45 12.37
N ASP A 155 3.56 -15.21 13.26
CA ASP A 155 4.16 -13.89 13.39
C ASP A 155 4.92 -13.50 12.12
N THR A 156 4.75 -12.24 11.73
CA THR A 156 5.41 -11.65 10.57
C THR A 156 6.37 -10.56 11.02
N VAL A 157 7.60 -10.64 10.54
CA VAL A 157 8.56 -9.52 10.54
C VAL A 157 9.21 -9.52 9.16
N HIS A 158 8.97 -8.48 8.38
CA HIS A 158 9.52 -8.32 7.04
C HIS A 158 10.14 -6.94 6.88
N LEU A 159 11.33 -6.91 6.30
CA LEU A 159 12.15 -5.72 6.17
C LEU A 159 12.31 -5.38 4.69
N LEU A 160 12.08 -4.14 4.31
CA LEU A 160 12.33 -3.62 2.97
C LEU A 160 12.94 -2.22 3.04
N PRO A 161 13.69 -1.80 2.00
CA PRO A 161 14.07 -2.50 0.77
C PRO A 161 15.20 -3.50 1.00
N HIS A 162 15.62 -4.22 -0.02
CA HIS A 162 16.92 -4.92 0.02
C HIS A 162 18.05 -3.94 0.37
N TRP A 163 19.14 -4.43 0.96
CA TRP A 163 20.18 -3.53 1.46
C TRP A 163 21.49 -3.62 0.65
N THR A 164 21.37 -3.64 -0.70
CA THR A 164 22.50 -3.68 -1.62
C THR A 164 22.34 -2.58 -2.68
N TRP A 165 22.93 -1.41 -2.39
CA TRP A 165 22.79 -0.17 -3.18
C TRP A 165 24.17 0.42 -3.52
N PRO A 166 24.98 -0.20 -4.40
CA PRO A 166 26.30 0.30 -4.74
C PRO A 166 26.20 1.70 -5.35
N GLY A 167 27.02 2.63 -4.84
CA GLY A 167 27.04 4.02 -5.28
C GLY A 167 25.97 4.92 -4.66
N ARG A 168 25.22 4.43 -3.65
CA ARG A 168 24.25 5.25 -2.89
C ARG A 168 24.68 5.52 -1.44
N GLU A 169 25.93 5.29 -1.11
CA GLU A 169 26.47 5.49 0.24
C GLU A 169 26.18 6.92 0.75
N GLY A 170 25.55 7.03 1.92
CA GLY A 170 25.14 8.30 2.52
C GLY A 170 23.83 8.90 1.96
N VAL A 171 23.25 8.34 0.91
CA VAL A 171 21.98 8.80 0.33
C VAL A 171 20.81 8.24 1.14
N VAL A 172 19.79 9.07 1.36
CA VAL A 172 18.57 8.65 2.04
C VAL A 172 17.90 7.49 1.30
N THR A 173 17.67 6.42 2.03
CA THR A 173 17.03 5.19 1.58
C THR A 173 16.02 4.77 2.65
N PRO A 174 14.74 5.11 2.50
CA PRO A 174 13.70 4.79 3.47
C PRO A 174 13.66 3.30 3.76
N VAL A 175 13.38 2.95 5.02
CA VAL A 175 13.25 1.57 5.47
C VAL A 175 11.86 1.37 6.05
N TYR A 176 11.17 0.32 5.61
CA TYR A 176 9.87 -0.06 6.13
C TYR A 176 9.95 -1.44 6.78
N VAL A 177 9.13 -1.66 7.79
CA VAL A 177 8.95 -2.96 8.44
C VAL A 177 7.47 -3.30 8.45
N TYR A 178 7.12 -4.46 7.90
CA TYR A 178 5.79 -5.04 8.00
C TYR A 178 5.80 -6.09 9.11
N THR A 179 4.93 -5.94 10.07
CA THR A 179 4.90 -6.85 11.22
C THR A 179 3.50 -7.04 11.77
N SER A 180 3.21 -8.25 12.26
CA SER A 180 2.01 -8.55 13.06
C SER A 180 2.12 -8.02 14.52
N GLY A 181 3.28 -7.46 14.90
CA GLY A 181 3.48 -6.73 16.15
C GLY A 181 2.95 -5.30 16.09
N ASP A 182 2.94 -4.65 17.26
CA ASP A 182 2.56 -3.25 17.43
C ASP A 182 3.72 -2.27 17.21
N SER A 183 4.96 -2.75 17.29
CA SER A 183 6.15 -1.93 17.22
C SER A 183 7.37 -2.72 16.74
N ALA A 184 8.39 -1.99 16.26
CA ALA A 184 9.72 -2.55 15.99
C ALA A 184 10.82 -1.53 16.25
N GLU A 185 12.02 -2.03 16.54
CA GLU A 185 13.25 -1.26 16.60
C GLU A 185 14.14 -1.63 15.42
N LEU A 186 14.65 -0.62 14.72
CA LEU A 186 15.53 -0.77 13.57
C LEU A 186 16.98 -0.55 13.96
N PHE A 187 17.86 -1.40 13.42
CA PHE A 187 19.31 -1.29 13.64
C PHE A 187 20.04 -1.27 12.30
N LEU A 188 21.06 -0.42 12.19
CA LEU A 188 22.00 -0.41 11.08
C LEU A 188 23.41 -0.64 11.62
N ASN A 189 24.07 -1.71 11.19
CA ASN A 189 25.41 -2.08 11.68
C ASN A 189 25.52 -2.18 13.20
N GLY A 190 24.45 -2.61 13.86
CA GLY A 190 24.35 -2.75 15.31
C GLY A 190 23.93 -1.48 16.07
N GLU A 191 23.91 -0.33 15.41
CA GLU A 191 23.45 0.93 16.02
C GLU A 191 21.92 1.06 15.87
N SER A 192 21.22 1.38 16.96
CA SER A 192 19.77 1.59 16.97
C SER A 192 19.42 2.89 16.24
N LEU A 193 18.47 2.80 15.31
CA LEU A 193 17.83 3.93 14.65
C LEU A 193 16.50 4.31 15.31
N GLY A 194 16.23 3.75 16.48
CA GLY A 194 15.07 3.99 17.31
C GLY A 194 13.91 3.02 17.04
N ARG A 195 13.02 2.97 18.03
CA ARG A 195 11.78 2.18 17.98
C ARG A 195 10.65 3.02 17.38
N ARG A 196 9.82 2.38 16.59
CA ARG A 196 8.58 2.93 16.04
C ARG A 196 7.41 2.07 16.49
N GLU A 197 6.26 2.70 16.67
CA GLU A 197 5.00 2.05 17.02
C GLU A 197 3.98 2.28 15.91
N LYS A 198 3.17 1.25 15.60
CA LYS A 198 2.01 1.42 14.72
C LYS A 198 1.08 2.44 15.38
N ARG A 199 0.62 3.40 14.61
CA ARG A 199 -0.40 4.33 15.09
C ARG A 199 -1.72 3.59 15.20
N SER A 200 -2.30 3.51 16.40
CA SER A 200 -3.66 3.00 16.55
C SER A 200 -4.62 3.86 15.73
N ALA A 201 -5.57 3.23 15.00
CA ALA A 201 -6.67 3.95 14.36
C ALA A 201 -7.47 4.82 15.37
N LYS A 202 -7.50 4.38 16.64
CA LYS A 202 -7.99 5.19 17.78
C LYS A 202 -6.99 6.28 18.20
N GLY A 203 -5.71 6.17 17.87
CA GLY A 203 -4.65 7.12 18.23
C GLY A 203 -4.34 8.14 17.14
N ALA A 204 -4.76 7.97 15.89
CA ALA A 204 -4.74 9.03 14.89
C ALA A 204 -5.66 10.21 15.30
N ALA A 205 -6.66 9.93 16.14
CA ALA A 205 -7.42 10.95 16.87
C ALA A 205 -6.65 11.56 18.05
N SER A 206 -5.56 10.95 18.55
CA SER A 206 -4.94 11.34 19.83
C SER A 206 -4.18 12.67 19.82
N GLY A 207 -4.07 13.34 18.67
CA GLY A 207 -3.55 14.70 18.57
C GLY A 207 -4.53 15.67 17.90
N ASN A 208 -5.61 15.18 17.30
CA ASN A 208 -6.62 16.02 16.65
C ASN A 208 -7.73 16.42 17.63
N LEU A 209 -7.65 17.62 18.14
CA LEU A 209 -8.64 18.20 19.05
C LEU A 209 -10.04 18.37 18.40
N ALA A 210 -10.10 18.36 17.06
CA ALA A 210 -11.35 18.45 16.30
C ALA A 210 -12.07 17.12 16.13
N SER A 211 -11.45 16.00 16.49
CA SER A 211 -12.06 14.67 16.32
C SER A 211 -13.29 14.50 17.18
N GLY A 212 -14.45 14.29 16.54
CA GLY A 212 -15.74 14.18 17.22
C GLY A 212 -16.29 15.50 17.77
N ALA A 213 -15.67 16.64 17.46
CA ALA A 213 -16.15 17.95 17.84
C ALA A 213 -17.42 18.33 17.07
N ILE A 214 -18.18 19.28 17.60
CA ILE A 214 -19.32 19.86 16.90
C ILE A 214 -18.80 20.83 15.84
N VAL A 215 -19.28 20.67 14.60
CA VAL A 215 -18.83 21.49 13.47
C VAL A 215 -20.03 22.20 12.82
N TYR A 216 -19.86 23.47 12.52
CA TYR A 216 -20.82 24.29 11.82
C TYR A 216 -20.22 24.79 10.50
N ALA A 217 -20.98 24.74 9.42
CA ALA A 217 -20.58 25.26 8.12
C ALA A 217 -21.43 26.48 7.74
N SER A 218 -20.86 27.39 6.93
CA SER A 218 -21.62 28.50 6.31
C SER A 218 -22.66 27.98 5.30
N SER A 219 -22.34 26.92 4.59
CA SER A 219 -23.23 26.17 3.68
C SER A 219 -22.75 24.73 3.51
N GLU A 220 -23.63 23.85 3.03
CA GLU A 220 -23.35 22.43 2.85
C GLU A 220 -23.90 21.93 1.51
N GLN A 221 -23.09 21.20 0.76
CA GLN A 221 -23.50 20.62 -0.50
C GLN A 221 -24.24 19.30 -0.27
N LEU A 222 -25.51 19.28 -0.60
CA LEU A 222 -26.35 18.08 -0.61
C LEU A 222 -26.64 17.71 -2.07
N LEU A 223 -25.96 16.69 -2.57
CA LEU A 223 -26.15 16.21 -3.94
C LEU A 223 -27.35 15.27 -4.02
N GLN A 224 -28.42 15.71 -4.71
CA GLN A 224 -29.59 14.90 -5.00
C GLN A 224 -29.64 14.53 -6.48
N LYS A 225 -29.92 13.27 -6.76
CA LYS A 225 -30.22 12.81 -8.13
C LYS A 225 -31.74 12.75 -8.31
N GLY A 226 -32.23 13.03 -9.53
CA GLY A 226 -33.67 13.05 -9.84
C GLY A 226 -34.45 11.89 -9.19
N ARG A 227 -35.64 12.18 -8.66
CA ARG A 227 -36.52 11.41 -7.78
C ARG A 227 -36.17 11.44 -6.28
N GLY A 228 -35.43 12.44 -5.81
CA GLY A 228 -35.22 12.68 -4.37
C GLY A 228 -34.17 11.80 -3.66
N ASN A 229 -33.47 10.93 -4.40
CA ASN A 229 -32.41 10.13 -3.82
C ASN A 229 -31.15 10.96 -3.57
N VAL A 230 -30.74 11.08 -2.31
CA VAL A 230 -29.47 11.72 -1.93
C VAL A 230 -28.32 10.82 -2.39
N ILE A 231 -27.41 11.38 -3.22
CA ILE A 231 -26.23 10.65 -3.73
C ILE A 231 -24.98 10.94 -2.92
N ALA A 232 -24.86 12.13 -2.36
CA ALA A 232 -23.76 12.51 -1.46
C ALA A 232 -24.23 13.60 -0.51
N GLU A 233 -23.79 13.55 0.72
CA GLU A 233 -23.99 14.55 1.75
C GLU A 233 -22.62 15.05 2.20
N ASN A 234 -22.21 16.19 1.67
CA ASN A 234 -20.92 16.80 2.00
C ASN A 234 -21.10 17.77 3.18
N ARG A 235 -21.50 17.23 4.33
CA ARG A 235 -21.82 17.96 5.54
C ARG A 235 -20.57 18.38 6.31
N ALA A 236 -20.72 19.34 7.22
CA ALA A 236 -19.64 19.85 8.05
C ALA A 236 -18.92 18.78 8.88
N ASP A 237 -19.66 17.85 9.49
CA ASP A 237 -19.13 16.77 10.29
C ASP A 237 -18.19 15.84 9.51
N LYS A 238 -18.32 15.81 8.18
CA LYS A 238 -17.45 15.02 7.29
C LYS A 238 -16.04 15.60 7.14
N ALA A 239 -15.81 16.80 7.63
CA ALA A 239 -14.46 17.38 7.64
C ALA A 239 -13.66 17.05 8.91
N VAL A 240 -14.23 16.31 9.87
CA VAL A 240 -13.56 15.93 11.14
C VAL A 240 -13.85 14.48 11.54
N ASP A 241 -14.32 13.64 10.61
CA ASP A 241 -14.71 12.26 10.88
C ASP A 241 -13.56 11.25 10.72
N GLY A 242 -12.38 11.73 10.35
CA GLY A 242 -11.17 10.93 10.19
C GLY A 242 -11.20 9.99 8.97
N SER A 243 -12.12 10.19 8.03
CA SER A 243 -12.29 9.34 6.86
C SER A 243 -11.74 9.99 5.58
N VAL A 244 -10.86 9.31 4.87
CA VAL A 244 -10.33 9.77 3.57
C VAL A 244 -11.39 9.76 2.45
N ASP A 245 -12.53 9.11 2.67
CA ASP A 245 -13.60 8.95 1.68
C ASP A 245 -14.65 10.04 1.74
N THR A 246 -14.68 10.81 2.82
CA THR A 246 -15.69 11.82 3.09
C THR A 246 -15.11 13.23 2.94
N ARG A 247 -15.96 14.22 2.92
CA ARG A 247 -15.58 15.62 2.94
C ARG A 247 -16.75 16.53 3.29
N TRP A 248 -16.44 17.71 3.75
CA TRP A 248 -17.34 18.85 3.63
C TRP A 248 -17.14 19.52 2.26
N ALA A 249 -18.21 20.01 1.67
CA ALA A 249 -18.15 20.93 0.54
C ALA A 249 -19.24 22.00 0.70
N ALA A 250 -18.89 23.25 0.37
CA ALA A 250 -19.85 24.34 0.32
C ALA A 250 -20.88 24.11 -0.80
N GLU A 251 -22.08 24.65 -0.65
CA GLU A 251 -23.18 24.53 -1.63
C GLU A 251 -22.83 25.14 -2.98
N SER A 252 -22.01 26.20 -2.98
CA SER A 252 -21.61 26.95 -4.18
C SER A 252 -20.15 27.38 -4.13
N ALA A 253 -19.68 27.94 -5.25
CA ALA A 253 -18.36 28.56 -5.35
C ALA A 253 -18.38 30.05 -4.92
N ASP A 254 -19.42 30.52 -4.22
CA ASP A 254 -19.48 31.85 -3.66
C ASP A 254 -18.66 31.93 -2.37
N PHE A 255 -17.81 32.91 -2.25
CA PHE A 255 -16.93 33.10 -1.12
C PHE A 255 -17.29 34.40 -0.34
N PRO A 256 -16.99 34.47 0.98
CA PRO A 256 -16.30 33.45 1.79
C PRO A 256 -17.20 32.28 2.22
N GLN A 257 -16.56 31.13 2.44
CA GLN A 257 -17.19 29.95 3.05
C GLN A 257 -16.42 29.56 4.31
N SER A 258 -17.09 29.00 5.31
CA SER A 258 -16.43 28.70 6.57
C SER A 258 -16.85 27.36 7.19
N LEU A 259 -15.92 26.77 7.92
CA LEU A 259 -16.12 25.70 8.91
C LEU A 259 -15.73 26.21 10.28
N THR A 260 -16.60 26.07 11.27
CA THR A 260 -16.32 26.42 12.67
C THR A 260 -16.42 25.18 13.54
N ILE A 261 -15.36 24.90 14.30
CA ILE A 261 -15.23 23.78 15.20
C ILE A 261 -15.42 24.30 16.63
N ASP A 262 -16.27 23.67 17.41
CA ASP A 262 -16.40 23.86 18.84
C ASP A 262 -15.62 22.74 19.56
N LEU A 263 -14.49 23.06 20.15
CA LEU A 263 -13.65 22.12 20.91
C LEU A 263 -14.26 21.75 22.27
N GLY A 264 -15.41 22.38 22.64
CA GLY A 264 -16.10 22.14 23.89
C GLY A 264 -15.54 22.98 25.05
N GLU A 265 -14.24 23.12 25.14
CA GLU A 265 -13.54 23.90 26.16
C GLU A 265 -12.36 24.68 25.57
N ARG A 266 -11.85 25.62 26.32
CA ARG A 266 -10.66 26.40 25.95
C ARG A 266 -9.42 25.49 25.98
N THR A 267 -8.77 25.34 24.84
CA THR A 267 -7.69 24.38 24.63
C THR A 267 -6.48 25.04 23.97
N PRO A 268 -5.22 24.69 24.36
CA PRO A 268 -4.01 25.16 23.69
C PRO A 268 -3.89 24.55 22.28
N ILE A 269 -3.80 25.43 21.28
CA ILE A 269 -3.67 25.11 19.86
C ILE A 269 -2.25 25.44 19.39
N GLY A 270 -1.62 24.57 18.62
CA GLY A 270 -0.30 24.77 18.00
C GLY A 270 -0.36 24.96 16.50
N SER A 271 -1.25 24.23 15.81
CA SER A 271 -1.43 24.35 14.37
C SER A 271 -2.78 23.85 13.90
N VAL A 272 -3.15 24.23 12.68
CA VAL A 272 -4.32 23.70 11.97
C VAL A 272 -3.87 23.09 10.66
N SER A 273 -4.25 21.84 10.43
CA SER A 273 -3.97 21.08 9.22
C SER A 273 -5.26 20.88 8.44
N ILE A 274 -5.22 21.12 7.14
CA ILE A 274 -6.37 21.08 6.25
C ILE A 274 -6.06 20.18 5.07
N ASP A 275 -6.84 19.12 4.92
CA ASP A 275 -6.78 18.24 3.75
C ASP A 275 -7.85 18.66 2.74
N TRP A 276 -7.40 19.22 1.63
CA TRP A 276 -8.26 19.73 0.57
C TRP A 276 -8.76 18.63 -0.37
N GLU A 277 -9.91 18.79 -0.98
CA GLU A 277 -10.40 17.91 -2.04
C GLU A 277 -9.46 17.91 -3.26
N SER A 278 -9.02 19.08 -3.69
CA SER A 278 -8.20 19.27 -4.89
C SER A 278 -6.76 19.64 -4.55
N ALA A 279 -5.82 18.79 -4.97
CA ALA A 279 -4.38 19.11 -4.89
C ALA A 279 -3.93 20.16 -5.92
N ALA A 280 -4.68 20.35 -7.00
CA ALA A 280 -4.34 21.27 -8.09
C ALA A 280 -4.82 22.71 -7.86
N THR A 281 -5.68 22.91 -6.85
CA THR A 281 -6.30 24.19 -6.56
C THR A 281 -5.51 24.93 -5.48
N ASN A 282 -5.25 26.22 -5.70
CA ASN A 282 -4.77 27.10 -4.64
C ASN A 282 -5.97 27.65 -3.88
N TYR A 283 -6.06 27.33 -2.57
CA TYR A 283 -7.05 27.86 -1.65
C TYR A 283 -6.45 29.00 -0.86
N ARG A 284 -7.20 30.14 -0.79
CA ARG A 284 -6.83 31.30 0.01
C ARG A 284 -7.74 31.37 1.22
N TYR A 285 -7.18 31.33 2.41
CA TYR A 285 -7.98 31.21 3.63
C TYR A 285 -7.34 31.91 4.83
N THR A 286 -8.13 32.07 5.88
CA THR A 286 -7.66 32.42 7.22
C THR A 286 -8.12 31.37 8.21
N VAL A 287 -7.33 31.20 9.28
CA VAL A 287 -7.72 30.46 10.48
C VAL A 287 -7.98 31.51 11.58
N GLU A 288 -9.13 31.40 12.20
CA GLU A 288 -9.57 32.29 13.28
C GLU A 288 -9.81 31.46 14.55
N ALA A 289 -9.56 32.02 15.74
CA ALA A 289 -9.84 31.37 17.01
C ALA A 289 -10.29 32.36 18.08
N GLY A 290 -11.02 31.84 19.06
CA GLY A 290 -11.51 32.63 20.21
C GLY A 290 -12.45 31.82 21.11
N ASP A 291 -12.88 32.44 22.20
CA ASP A 291 -13.81 31.83 23.16
C ASP A 291 -15.29 32.15 22.88
N GLU A 292 -15.54 33.15 22.04
CA GLU A 292 -16.89 33.57 21.62
C GLU A 292 -16.95 33.64 20.10
N LEU A 293 -18.05 33.16 19.50
CA LEU A 293 -18.22 33.01 18.04
C LEU A 293 -18.21 34.35 17.28
N ASP A 294 -18.56 35.47 17.93
CA ASP A 294 -18.58 36.82 17.39
C ASP A 294 -17.28 37.60 17.64
N ALA A 295 -16.34 37.04 18.40
CA ALA A 295 -15.09 37.66 18.81
C ALA A 295 -13.83 36.88 18.39
N LEU A 296 -13.92 36.08 17.32
CA LEU A 296 -12.79 35.32 16.83
C LEU A 296 -11.73 36.26 16.22
N ARG A 297 -10.45 35.91 16.41
CA ARG A 297 -9.30 36.64 15.86
C ARG A 297 -8.54 35.76 14.89
N VAL A 298 -7.99 36.36 13.84
CA VAL A 298 -7.11 35.65 12.90
C VAL A 298 -5.83 35.21 13.62
N ILE A 299 -5.56 33.92 13.57
CA ILE A 299 -4.37 33.27 14.15
C ILE A 299 -3.49 32.64 13.05
N GLY A 300 -3.99 32.57 11.82
CA GLY A 300 -3.24 32.14 10.63
C GLY A 300 -3.82 32.80 9.39
N ASP A 301 -2.96 33.33 8.49
CA ASP A 301 -3.37 34.01 7.27
C ASP A 301 -2.62 33.49 6.06
N GLU A 302 -3.32 32.74 5.21
CA GLU A 302 -2.84 32.15 3.96
C GLU A 302 -3.50 32.79 2.72
N THR A 303 -3.98 34.03 2.85
CA THR A 303 -4.65 34.74 1.74
C THR A 303 -3.70 35.15 0.62
N SER A 304 -2.40 35.27 0.90
CA SER A 304 -1.33 35.53 -0.08
C SER A 304 -0.58 34.28 -0.57
N SER A 305 -0.89 33.13 -0.01
CA SER A 305 -0.22 31.87 -0.38
C SER A 305 -0.49 31.49 -1.83
N SER A 306 0.55 31.02 -2.52
CA SER A 306 0.46 30.40 -3.86
C SER A 306 0.63 28.89 -3.82
N THR A 307 0.70 28.31 -2.62
CA THR A 307 0.95 26.90 -2.41
C THR A 307 -0.25 26.08 -2.85
N ARG A 308 0.00 25.05 -3.63
CA ARG A 308 -0.96 24.02 -4.02
C ARG A 308 -0.56 22.72 -3.35
N GLY A 309 -1.50 21.86 -3.14
CA GLY A 309 -1.28 20.54 -2.52
C GLY A 309 -2.54 20.03 -1.87
N ARG A 310 -2.53 18.74 -1.53
CA ARG A 310 -3.66 18.15 -0.79
C ARG A 310 -3.70 18.61 0.66
N ARG A 311 -2.56 18.87 1.26
CA ARG A 311 -2.47 19.30 2.66
C ARG A 311 -1.85 20.67 2.80
N SER A 312 -2.48 21.49 3.62
CA SER A 312 -1.92 22.75 4.13
C SER A 312 -1.82 22.67 5.65
N VAL A 313 -0.67 23.04 6.20
CA VAL A 313 -0.45 23.15 7.65
C VAL A 313 -0.13 24.59 7.99
N THR A 314 -0.98 25.22 8.79
CA THR A 314 -0.82 26.60 9.23
C THR A 314 -0.45 26.61 10.71
N ALA A 315 0.69 27.21 11.05
CA ALA A 315 1.03 27.51 12.43
C ALA A 315 -0.01 28.48 13.00
N ALA A 316 -0.62 28.13 14.11
CA ALA A 316 -1.81 28.81 14.61
C ALA A 316 -1.84 28.77 16.14
N GLU A 317 -0.79 29.33 16.78
CA GLU A 317 -0.68 29.33 18.24
C GLU A 317 -1.78 30.18 18.89
N ALA A 318 -2.63 29.52 19.66
CA ALA A 318 -3.71 30.15 20.40
C ALA A 318 -4.15 29.32 21.61
N GLU A 319 -4.94 29.93 22.49
CA GLU A 319 -5.78 29.21 23.45
C GLU A 319 -7.23 29.64 23.18
N ALA A 320 -8.06 28.71 22.75
CA ALA A 320 -9.41 29.02 22.33
C ALA A 320 -10.35 27.81 22.43
N ARG A 321 -11.65 28.05 22.53
CA ARG A 321 -12.71 27.05 22.42
C ARG A 321 -13.13 26.85 20.96
N PHE A 322 -13.22 27.95 20.19
CA PHE A 322 -13.67 27.87 18.80
C PHE A 322 -12.51 28.07 17.85
N VAL A 323 -12.47 27.28 16.79
CA VAL A 323 -11.56 27.41 15.65
C VAL A 323 -12.38 27.51 14.39
N ARG A 324 -12.13 28.54 13.56
CA ARG A 324 -12.85 28.75 12.30
C ARG A 324 -11.88 28.83 11.14
N LEU A 325 -12.04 27.92 10.18
CA LEU A 325 -11.49 28.07 8.84
C LEU A 325 -12.39 28.94 8.00
N VAL A 326 -11.85 30.02 7.40
CA VAL A 326 -12.57 30.87 6.46
C VAL A 326 -11.88 30.80 5.10
N VAL A 327 -12.47 30.10 4.15
CA VAL A 327 -12.00 30.06 2.77
C VAL A 327 -12.49 31.28 2.03
N LYS A 328 -11.56 32.12 1.57
CA LYS A 328 -11.82 33.41 0.94
C LYS A 328 -11.85 33.36 -0.58
N ALA A 329 -11.13 32.37 -1.16
CA ALA A 329 -11.11 32.13 -2.59
C ALA A 329 -10.55 30.73 -2.89
N ALA A 330 -10.91 30.19 -4.04
CA ALA A 330 -10.31 29.01 -4.64
C ALA A 330 -10.01 29.30 -6.12
N GLU A 331 -8.86 28.87 -6.60
CA GLU A 331 -8.46 29.07 -7.99
C GLU A 331 -9.35 28.24 -8.93
N GLY A 332 -9.69 28.76 -10.11
CA GLY A 332 -10.28 27.99 -11.19
C GLY A 332 -11.76 27.62 -11.06
N LYS A 333 -12.58 28.36 -10.33
CA LYS A 333 -14.03 28.10 -10.11
C LYS A 333 -14.32 26.87 -9.22
N TRP A 334 -13.37 26.45 -8.41
CA TRP A 334 -13.62 25.46 -7.37
C TRP A 334 -14.36 26.07 -6.19
N TRP A 335 -15.15 25.26 -5.50
CA TRP A 335 -15.80 25.62 -4.24
C TRP A 335 -14.89 25.29 -3.05
N ALA A 336 -15.24 25.81 -1.88
CA ALA A 336 -14.60 25.38 -0.64
C ALA A 336 -14.94 23.92 -0.37
N SER A 337 -13.92 23.07 -0.28
CA SER A 337 -14.11 21.65 0.00
C SER A 337 -12.92 21.09 0.77
N VAL A 338 -13.22 20.50 1.93
CA VAL A 338 -12.25 20.00 2.91
C VAL A 338 -12.55 18.52 3.19
N ARG A 339 -11.57 17.66 2.98
CA ARG A 339 -11.66 16.24 3.33
C ARG A 339 -11.52 16.04 4.83
N GLU A 340 -10.49 16.66 5.42
CA GLU A 340 -10.25 16.57 6.85
C GLU A 340 -9.67 17.89 7.35
N LEU A 341 -10.14 18.37 8.49
CA LEU A 341 -9.60 19.48 9.21
C LEU A 341 -9.19 19.01 10.60
N ARG A 342 -7.91 19.20 10.92
CA ARG A 342 -7.35 18.85 12.22
C ARG A 342 -6.92 20.08 12.95
N VAL A 343 -7.28 20.16 14.22
CA VAL A 343 -6.76 21.14 15.15
C VAL A 343 -5.77 20.43 16.05
N LEU A 344 -4.51 20.82 16.00
CA LEU A 344 -3.44 20.14 16.73
C LEU A 344 -3.05 20.94 17.95
N GLY A 345 -2.85 20.25 19.06
CA GLY A 345 -2.37 20.85 20.30
C GLY A 345 -0.93 21.38 20.16
N ARG A 346 -0.51 22.25 21.06
CA ARG A 346 0.83 22.87 21.04
C ARG A 346 1.97 21.82 21.11
N ASP A 347 1.76 20.74 21.84
CA ASP A 347 2.73 19.68 22.02
C ASP A 347 2.57 18.52 21.02
N ALA A 348 1.64 18.65 20.07
CA ALA A 348 1.46 17.65 19.04
C ALA A 348 2.66 17.60 18.08
N PRO A 349 3.07 16.44 17.60
CA PRO A 349 4.10 16.33 16.56
C PRO A 349 3.70 17.16 15.34
N ALA A 350 4.68 17.85 14.72
CA ALA A 350 4.44 18.55 13.48
C ALA A 350 3.92 17.59 12.41
N GLU A 351 2.78 17.91 11.80
CA GLU A 351 2.27 17.11 10.69
C GLU A 351 3.16 17.27 9.46
N SER A 352 3.36 16.15 8.77
CA SER A 352 4.00 16.13 7.47
C SER A 352 3.08 16.79 6.44
N VAL A 353 3.65 17.57 5.51
CA VAL A 353 2.96 18.04 4.30
C VAL A 353 2.79 16.92 3.26
N GLU A 354 3.17 15.70 3.58
CA GLU A 354 2.91 14.52 2.77
C GLU A 354 1.40 14.39 2.47
N SER A 355 1.07 13.82 1.33
CA SER A 355 -0.33 13.61 0.96
C SER A 355 -1.09 12.88 2.08
N PRO A 356 -2.26 13.37 2.50
CA PRO A 356 -3.10 12.70 3.52
C PRO A 356 -3.47 11.27 3.16
N TYR A 357 -3.36 10.93 1.88
CA TYR A 357 -3.52 9.58 1.37
C TYR A 357 -2.57 8.57 2.04
N TYR A 358 -1.44 9.05 2.54
CA TYR A 358 -0.42 8.21 3.17
C TYR A 358 -0.44 8.22 4.71
N ASP A 359 -1.38 8.92 5.33
CA ASP A 359 -1.50 8.95 6.80
C ASP A 359 -1.77 7.57 7.39
N LEU A 360 -2.54 6.73 6.66
CA LEU A 360 -2.87 5.38 7.08
C LEU A 360 -1.68 4.41 7.01
N LEU A 361 -0.59 4.77 6.32
CA LEU A 361 0.58 3.90 6.26
C LEU A 361 1.11 3.54 7.65
N ASP A 362 1.16 4.52 8.56
CA ASP A 362 1.69 4.31 9.92
C ASP A 362 0.77 3.48 10.84
N HIS A 363 -0.47 3.17 10.41
CA HIS A 363 -1.35 2.24 11.12
C HIS A 363 -0.97 0.78 10.87
N TYR A 364 -0.43 0.50 9.68
CA TYR A 364 -0.17 -0.86 9.19
C TYR A 364 1.31 -1.14 8.97
N ARG A 365 2.13 -0.09 8.82
CA ARG A 365 3.57 -0.16 8.55
C ARG A 365 4.37 0.64 9.57
N LEU A 366 5.60 0.23 9.78
CA LEU A 366 6.58 1.00 10.55
C LEU A 366 7.61 1.57 9.57
N ARG A 367 7.83 2.91 9.60
CA ARG A 367 8.60 3.62 8.58
C ARG A 367 9.74 4.43 9.18
N TRP A 368 10.94 4.30 8.63
CA TRP A 368 12.12 5.13 8.91
C TRP A 368 12.54 5.84 7.62
N GLU A 369 11.97 7.01 7.38
CA GLU A 369 12.11 7.75 6.10
C GLU A 369 13.50 8.39 5.91
N GLY A 370 14.26 8.62 6.97
CA GLY A 370 15.54 9.34 6.94
C GLY A 370 16.78 8.45 7.00
N VAL A 371 16.67 7.15 6.84
CA VAL A 371 17.82 6.23 6.91
C VAL A 371 18.77 6.51 5.76
N ARG A 372 20.06 6.76 6.08
CA ARG A 372 21.11 6.89 5.08
C ARG A 372 21.73 5.52 4.83
N TYR A 373 21.78 5.13 3.56
CA TYR A 373 22.39 3.86 3.18
C TYR A 373 23.89 3.84 3.59
N LEU A 374 24.26 2.81 4.32
CA LEU A 374 25.62 2.38 4.57
C LEU A 374 25.67 0.87 4.36
N PRO A 375 26.67 0.33 3.64
CA PRO A 375 26.86 -1.12 3.52
C PRO A 375 26.97 -1.80 4.87
N GLY A 376 26.44 -3.01 4.97
CA GLY A 376 26.46 -3.82 6.18
C GLY A 376 25.12 -4.48 6.47
N THR A 377 24.75 -4.55 7.74
CA THR A 377 23.58 -5.26 8.24
C THR A 377 22.46 -4.32 8.64
N LEU A 378 21.30 -4.48 8.03
CA LEU A 378 20.05 -3.85 8.44
C LEU A 378 19.20 -4.89 9.16
N ARG A 379 18.78 -4.62 10.42
CA ARG A 379 18.01 -5.56 11.25
C ARG A 379 16.84 -4.85 11.91
N ALA A 380 15.67 -5.51 11.90
CA ALA A 380 14.50 -5.09 12.64
C ALA A 380 14.13 -6.13 13.69
N VAL A 381 13.81 -5.70 14.89
CA VAL A 381 13.28 -6.53 15.97
C VAL A 381 11.88 -6.05 16.29
N ALA A 382 10.90 -6.94 16.16
CA ALA A 382 9.47 -6.61 16.32
C ALA A 382 8.93 -7.10 17.67
N TYR A 383 7.95 -6.34 18.19
CA TYR A 383 7.35 -6.57 19.49
C TYR A 383 5.84 -6.51 19.41
N ARG A 384 5.18 -7.21 20.34
CA ARG A 384 3.75 -7.13 20.65
C ARG A 384 3.59 -6.98 22.14
N GLU A 385 2.90 -5.92 22.60
CA GLU A 385 2.72 -5.61 24.02
C GLU A 385 4.05 -5.61 24.83
N GLY A 386 5.13 -5.19 24.18
CA GLY A 386 6.47 -5.14 24.77
C GLY A 386 7.29 -6.42 24.66
N GLU A 387 6.68 -7.55 24.32
CA GLU A 387 7.37 -8.84 24.15
C GLU A 387 7.86 -9.01 22.70
N MET A 388 9.09 -9.51 22.53
CA MET A 388 9.67 -9.76 21.21
C MET A 388 8.95 -10.91 20.52
N ILE A 389 8.44 -10.67 19.31
CA ILE A 389 7.77 -11.69 18.47
C ILE A 389 8.67 -12.24 17.37
N GLY A 390 9.74 -11.55 17.02
CA GLY A 390 10.68 -12.00 15.99
C GLY A 390 11.62 -10.90 15.51
N GLN A 391 12.45 -11.27 14.55
CA GLN A 391 13.38 -10.34 13.90
C GLN A 391 13.55 -10.69 12.43
N ALA A 392 13.93 -9.70 11.62
CA ALA A 392 14.37 -9.84 10.24
C ALA A 392 15.72 -9.15 10.05
N GLU A 393 16.54 -9.70 9.19
CA GLU A 393 17.86 -9.17 8.88
C GLU A 393 18.14 -9.24 7.39
N ILE A 394 18.74 -8.19 6.85
CA ILE A 394 19.19 -8.10 5.46
C ILE A 394 20.61 -7.56 5.46
N GLU A 395 21.50 -8.24 4.76
CA GLU A 395 22.89 -7.82 4.61
C GLU A 395 23.18 -7.29 3.20
N THR A 396 24.07 -6.34 3.10
CA THR A 396 24.63 -5.91 1.82
C THR A 396 25.38 -7.08 1.18
N ALA A 397 24.94 -7.49 -0.01
CA ALA A 397 25.62 -8.52 -0.79
C ALA A 397 26.80 -7.96 -1.57
N GLY A 398 27.80 -8.79 -1.79
CA GLY A 398 28.90 -8.56 -2.72
C GLY A 398 28.47 -8.85 -4.18
N GLU A 399 29.49 -9.06 -5.03
CA GLU A 399 29.24 -9.52 -6.41
C GLU A 399 28.72 -10.97 -6.42
N ALA A 400 27.84 -11.25 -7.37
CA ALA A 400 27.30 -12.61 -7.52
C ALA A 400 28.39 -13.58 -8.03
N THR A 401 28.73 -14.56 -7.23
CA THR A 401 29.78 -15.56 -7.51
C THR A 401 29.25 -16.96 -7.78
N SER A 402 27.99 -17.23 -7.46
CA SER A 402 27.40 -18.55 -7.65
C SER A 402 25.89 -18.51 -7.86
N ILE A 403 25.37 -19.58 -8.45
CA ILE A 403 23.93 -19.83 -8.56
C ILE A 403 23.51 -20.82 -7.47
N ARG A 404 22.47 -20.51 -6.72
CA ARG A 404 21.83 -21.38 -5.74
C ARG A 404 20.53 -21.91 -6.30
N LEU A 405 20.32 -23.24 -6.19
CA LEU A 405 19.08 -23.91 -6.53
C LEU A 405 18.43 -24.44 -5.25
N THR A 406 17.18 -24.06 -5.01
CA THR A 406 16.42 -24.49 -3.84
C THR A 406 15.11 -25.14 -4.30
N PRO A 407 15.04 -26.47 -4.39
CA PRO A 407 13.80 -27.18 -4.70
C PRO A 407 12.78 -27.02 -3.57
N GLU A 408 11.50 -26.80 -3.92
CA GLU A 408 10.38 -26.78 -2.97
C GLU A 408 10.22 -28.15 -2.28
N ARG A 409 10.45 -29.24 -3.05
CA ARG A 409 10.41 -30.63 -2.59
C ARG A 409 11.51 -31.43 -3.24
N LEU A 410 11.99 -32.46 -2.55
CA LEU A 410 13.06 -33.33 -3.05
C LEU A 410 12.51 -34.57 -3.74
N VAL A 411 11.25 -34.94 -3.53
CA VAL A 411 10.59 -36.10 -4.11
C VAL A 411 9.35 -35.66 -4.86
N ILE A 412 9.16 -36.12 -6.07
CA ILE A 412 7.96 -35.96 -6.87
C ILE A 412 7.40 -37.32 -7.30
N PRO A 413 6.09 -37.45 -7.47
CA PRO A 413 5.51 -38.65 -8.06
C PRO A 413 6.05 -38.90 -9.47
N ALA A 414 6.26 -40.19 -9.81
CA ALA A 414 6.59 -40.63 -11.17
C ALA A 414 5.35 -40.53 -12.08
N SER A 415 4.89 -39.31 -12.31
CA SER A 415 3.68 -38.99 -13.08
C SER A 415 3.95 -37.85 -14.02
N GLY A 416 3.43 -37.89 -15.23
CA GLY A 416 3.48 -36.83 -16.22
C GLY A 416 2.76 -35.53 -15.79
N ASP A 417 1.95 -35.57 -14.72
CA ASP A 417 1.27 -34.40 -14.15
C ASP A 417 2.02 -33.79 -12.94
N ALA A 418 3.04 -34.50 -12.42
CA ALA A 418 3.80 -34.02 -11.27
C ALA A 418 4.73 -32.88 -11.64
N LEU A 419 4.68 -31.81 -10.85
CA LEU A 419 5.53 -30.64 -11.00
C LEU A 419 6.46 -30.46 -9.79
N ALA A 420 7.67 -29.97 -10.05
CA ALA A 420 8.60 -29.50 -9.04
C ALA A 420 9.01 -28.06 -9.34
N TYR A 421 9.00 -27.22 -8.32
CA TYR A 421 9.40 -25.82 -8.40
C TYR A 421 10.78 -25.67 -7.76
N ILE A 422 11.69 -25.02 -8.45
CA ILE A 422 13.06 -24.79 -8.00
C ILE A 422 13.34 -23.30 -8.05
N LEU A 423 13.47 -22.68 -6.88
CA LEU A 423 13.92 -21.29 -6.79
C LEU A 423 15.38 -21.19 -7.21
N VAL A 424 15.67 -20.28 -8.12
CA VAL A 424 17.00 -20.00 -8.66
C VAL A 424 17.44 -18.63 -8.15
N GLU A 425 18.61 -18.53 -7.54
CA GLU A 425 19.10 -17.28 -6.97
C GLU A 425 20.57 -17.07 -7.31
N ALA A 426 20.92 -15.83 -7.69
CA ALA A 426 22.30 -15.39 -7.74
C ALA A 426 22.75 -14.97 -6.33
N VAL A 427 23.85 -15.55 -5.86
CA VAL A 427 24.36 -15.29 -4.52
C VAL A 427 25.86 -14.96 -4.55
N ASP A 428 26.31 -14.18 -3.58
CA ASP A 428 27.72 -13.87 -3.38
C ASP A 428 28.51 -15.04 -2.75
N ASP A 429 29.76 -14.81 -2.40
CA ASP A 429 30.64 -15.80 -1.77
C ASP A 429 30.22 -16.22 -0.33
N GLN A 430 29.38 -15.40 0.31
CA GLN A 430 28.80 -15.68 1.62
C GLN A 430 27.36 -16.26 1.53
N GLY A 431 26.87 -16.48 0.31
CA GLY A 431 25.53 -17.02 0.07
C GLY A 431 24.39 -15.99 0.20
N ARG A 432 24.69 -14.69 0.24
CA ARG A 432 23.68 -13.63 0.30
C ARG A 432 23.11 -13.38 -1.11
N LEU A 433 21.81 -13.16 -1.19
CA LEU A 433 21.12 -12.83 -2.44
C LEU A 433 21.70 -11.53 -3.04
N CYS A 434 22.02 -11.55 -4.32
CA CYS A 434 22.46 -10.40 -5.09
C CYS A 434 21.27 -9.80 -5.88
N PRO A 435 20.52 -8.84 -5.34
CA PRO A 435 19.27 -8.36 -5.94
C PRO A 435 19.46 -7.56 -7.24
N ASN A 436 20.69 -7.16 -7.52
CA ASN A 436 21.05 -6.41 -8.73
C ASN A 436 21.55 -7.33 -9.88
N ASP A 437 21.51 -8.65 -9.69
CA ASP A 437 21.94 -9.59 -10.74
C ASP A 437 20.76 -9.90 -11.69
N HIS A 438 20.99 -9.71 -12.97
CA HIS A 438 20.08 -9.99 -14.08
C HIS A 438 20.70 -10.91 -15.13
N SER A 439 21.74 -11.65 -14.76
CA SER A 439 22.50 -12.51 -15.68
C SER A 439 21.61 -13.60 -16.28
N PRO A 440 21.87 -14.01 -17.53
CA PRO A 440 21.23 -15.17 -18.11
C PRO A 440 21.71 -16.46 -17.40
N ILE A 441 20.79 -17.40 -17.25
CA ILE A 441 21.03 -18.71 -16.68
C ILE A 441 20.68 -19.77 -17.71
N ASP A 442 21.59 -20.68 -18.00
CA ASP A 442 21.35 -21.87 -18.81
C ASP A 442 21.10 -23.09 -17.92
N PHE A 443 20.03 -23.81 -18.20
CA PHE A 443 19.59 -24.96 -17.42
C PHE A 443 19.82 -26.26 -18.17
N GLU A 444 20.26 -27.27 -17.43
CA GLU A 444 20.41 -28.64 -17.91
C GLU A 444 19.72 -29.58 -16.91
N VAL A 445 18.90 -30.49 -17.42
CA VAL A 445 18.14 -31.47 -16.62
C VAL A 445 18.44 -32.86 -17.15
N GLU A 446 18.85 -33.75 -16.23
CA GLU A 446 19.10 -35.17 -16.51
C GLU A 446 18.19 -36.05 -15.63
N GLY A 447 17.72 -37.16 -16.15
CA GLY A 447 16.85 -38.10 -15.44
C GLY A 447 15.39 -38.01 -15.84
N PRO A 448 14.45 -38.58 -15.05
CA PRO A 448 13.05 -38.73 -15.42
C PRO A 448 12.24 -37.44 -15.21
N ALA A 449 12.69 -36.35 -15.78
CA ALA A 449 11.96 -35.09 -15.81
C ALA A 449 12.38 -34.20 -17.00
N THR A 450 11.52 -33.25 -17.35
CA THR A 450 11.77 -32.23 -18.38
C THR A 450 11.49 -30.85 -17.84
N ILE A 451 12.02 -29.82 -18.49
CA ILE A 451 11.69 -28.42 -18.19
C ILE A 451 10.24 -28.16 -18.66
N ALA A 452 9.35 -27.88 -17.73
CA ALA A 452 7.97 -27.48 -18.01
C ALA A 452 7.86 -25.98 -18.26
N GLY A 453 8.71 -25.19 -17.61
CA GLY A 453 8.77 -23.75 -17.80
C GLY A 453 9.84 -23.09 -16.94
N ILE A 454 10.19 -21.88 -17.36
CA ILE A 454 11.09 -20.99 -16.62
C ILE A 454 10.50 -19.58 -16.67
N GLY A 455 10.64 -18.84 -15.60
CA GLY A 455 10.28 -17.43 -15.56
C GLY A 455 10.98 -16.69 -14.43
N ASN A 456 10.96 -15.39 -14.45
CA ASN A 456 11.66 -14.57 -13.46
C ASN A 456 10.77 -13.51 -12.78
N GLY A 457 9.48 -13.42 -13.17
CA GLY A 457 8.54 -12.46 -12.60
C GLY A 457 8.71 -11.01 -13.08
N ASN A 458 9.56 -10.75 -14.08
CA ASN A 458 9.70 -9.43 -14.68
C ASN A 458 8.43 -9.07 -15.48
N PRO A 459 7.68 -8.02 -15.11
CA PRO A 459 6.46 -7.65 -15.83
C PRO A 459 6.72 -7.16 -17.26
N MET A 460 7.95 -6.75 -17.57
CA MET A 460 8.39 -6.32 -18.89
C MET A 460 9.08 -7.42 -19.70
N GLY A 461 9.35 -8.59 -19.08
CA GLY A 461 10.09 -9.68 -19.72
C GLY A 461 9.34 -10.28 -20.91
N TYR A 462 10.01 -10.44 -22.04
CA TYR A 462 9.47 -11.09 -23.25
C TYR A 462 10.13 -12.44 -23.52
N ASP A 463 11.00 -12.88 -22.62
CA ASP A 463 11.70 -14.15 -22.75
C ASP A 463 10.71 -15.33 -22.76
N PRO A 464 10.87 -16.30 -23.68
CA PRO A 464 10.01 -17.47 -23.74
C PRO A 464 10.10 -18.31 -22.47
N PHE A 465 8.97 -18.75 -21.93
CA PHE A 465 8.93 -19.55 -20.69
C PHE A 465 9.39 -21.00 -20.86
N HIS A 466 9.55 -21.49 -22.08
CA HIS A 466 9.90 -22.90 -22.39
C HIS A 466 11.34 -23.10 -22.90
N ASP A 467 12.12 -22.04 -23.01
CA ASP A 467 13.51 -22.13 -23.39
C ASP A 467 14.36 -22.67 -22.23
N ALA A 468 15.51 -23.25 -22.56
CA ALA A 468 16.45 -23.74 -21.54
C ALA A 468 17.34 -22.61 -20.97
N SER A 469 17.21 -21.39 -21.45
CA SER A 469 17.93 -20.20 -20.98
C SER A 469 16.94 -19.10 -20.59
N HIS A 470 17.19 -18.42 -19.47
CA HIS A 470 16.33 -17.34 -19.01
C HIS A 470 17.11 -16.37 -18.10
N PRO A 471 16.97 -15.04 -18.25
CA PRO A 471 17.63 -14.09 -17.35
C PRO A 471 17.04 -14.15 -15.93
N LEU A 472 17.83 -13.77 -14.95
CA LEU A 472 17.33 -13.44 -13.62
C LEU A 472 16.63 -12.09 -13.60
N PHE A 473 15.71 -11.89 -12.66
CA PHE A 473 15.12 -10.61 -12.34
C PHE A 473 15.21 -10.36 -10.84
N SER A 474 15.86 -9.26 -10.46
CA SER A 474 16.19 -8.97 -9.05
C SER A 474 16.84 -10.19 -8.36
N GLY A 475 17.84 -10.77 -9.04
CA GLY A 475 18.62 -11.90 -8.55
C GLY A 475 17.90 -13.25 -8.53
N LYS A 476 16.67 -13.37 -9.06
CA LYS A 476 15.84 -14.58 -8.93
C LYS A 476 15.18 -15.01 -10.23
N ALA A 477 14.93 -16.33 -10.32
CA ALA A 477 14.05 -16.96 -11.30
C ALA A 477 13.39 -18.20 -10.68
N MET A 478 12.41 -18.77 -11.37
CA MET A 478 11.75 -20.02 -11.02
C MET A 478 11.89 -21.01 -12.18
N LEU A 479 12.48 -22.17 -11.91
CA LEU A 479 12.50 -23.30 -12.82
C LEU A 479 11.41 -24.28 -12.41
N ILE A 480 10.59 -24.70 -13.38
CA ILE A 480 9.52 -25.67 -13.17
C ILE A 480 9.86 -26.94 -13.96
N LEU A 481 9.95 -28.06 -13.26
CA LEU A 481 10.14 -29.37 -13.86
C LEU A 481 8.82 -30.13 -13.92
N ARG A 482 8.67 -30.97 -14.94
CA ARG A 482 7.60 -31.96 -15.08
C ARG A 482 8.19 -33.35 -15.03
N GLY A 483 7.66 -34.22 -14.17
CA GLY A 483 8.03 -35.63 -14.09
C GLY A 483 7.68 -36.41 -15.37
N SER A 484 8.41 -37.46 -15.65
CA SER A 484 8.08 -38.42 -16.71
C SER A 484 7.10 -39.45 -16.17
N ASP A 485 6.12 -39.84 -17.00
CA ASP A 485 5.09 -40.78 -16.61
C ASP A 485 5.63 -42.20 -16.44
N GLY A 486 5.49 -42.75 -15.22
CA GLY A 486 5.94 -44.09 -14.86
C GLY A 486 7.46 -44.24 -14.67
N ASP A 487 8.26 -43.23 -14.97
CA ASP A 487 9.72 -43.31 -14.85
C ASP A 487 10.18 -42.87 -13.46
N THR A 488 10.85 -43.75 -12.74
CA THR A 488 11.44 -43.44 -11.43
C THR A 488 12.95 -43.25 -11.53
N GLY A 489 13.51 -42.50 -10.58
CA GLY A 489 14.97 -42.34 -10.49
C GLY A 489 15.40 -40.96 -10.06
N THR A 490 16.69 -40.71 -10.17
CA THR A 490 17.31 -39.45 -9.79
C THR A 490 17.18 -38.41 -10.91
N ILE A 491 16.67 -37.22 -10.55
CA ILE A 491 16.64 -36.02 -11.40
C ILE A 491 17.81 -35.13 -10.98
N ARG A 492 18.68 -34.77 -11.90
CA ARG A 492 19.79 -33.82 -11.67
C ARG A 492 19.55 -32.54 -12.44
N VAL A 493 19.70 -31.41 -11.76
CA VAL A 493 19.58 -30.11 -12.34
C VAL A 493 20.89 -29.35 -12.20
N ALA A 494 21.33 -28.73 -13.28
CA ALA A 494 22.44 -27.80 -13.28
C ALA A 494 22.01 -26.45 -13.87
N ALA A 495 22.41 -25.36 -13.21
CA ALA A 495 22.17 -23.98 -13.65
C ALA A 495 23.50 -23.26 -13.80
N ARG A 496 23.80 -22.78 -15.01
CA ARG A 496 25.07 -22.14 -15.37
C ARG A 496 24.86 -20.69 -15.73
N SER A 497 25.79 -19.85 -15.33
CA SER A 497 25.89 -18.45 -15.74
C SER A 497 27.36 -18.10 -15.87
N GLU A 498 27.68 -17.26 -16.83
CA GLU A 498 29.07 -16.83 -17.07
C GLU A 498 29.68 -16.18 -15.82
N GLY A 499 30.90 -16.55 -15.48
CA GLY A 499 31.63 -16.02 -14.34
C GLY A 499 31.16 -16.51 -12.97
N LYS A 500 30.14 -17.39 -12.89
CA LYS A 500 29.59 -17.88 -11.64
C LYS A 500 29.77 -19.40 -11.47
N ARG A 501 29.89 -19.84 -10.23
CA ARG A 501 29.87 -21.28 -9.90
C ARG A 501 28.48 -21.86 -10.24
N THR A 502 28.48 -22.99 -10.92
CA THR A 502 27.28 -23.74 -11.33
C THR A 502 26.44 -24.15 -10.14
N GLY A 503 25.18 -23.76 -10.12
CA GLY A 503 24.18 -24.27 -9.20
C GLY A 503 23.82 -25.72 -9.51
N ARG A 504 23.61 -26.56 -8.50
CA ARG A 504 23.21 -27.97 -8.67
C ARG A 504 22.12 -28.31 -7.66
N ALA A 505 21.12 -29.07 -8.14
CA ALA A 505 20.11 -29.68 -7.28
C ALA A 505 19.86 -31.13 -7.70
N GLN A 506 19.39 -31.95 -6.76
CA GLN A 506 19.02 -33.33 -6.98
C GLN A 506 17.64 -33.58 -6.38
N LEU A 507 16.76 -34.17 -7.19
CA LEU A 507 15.41 -34.59 -6.81
C LEU A 507 15.25 -36.08 -7.16
N PHE A 508 14.17 -36.68 -6.71
CA PHE A 508 13.85 -38.08 -6.96
C PHE A 508 12.42 -38.22 -7.47
N ALA A 509 12.22 -39.00 -8.54
CA ALA A 509 10.91 -39.44 -8.98
C ALA A 509 10.63 -40.83 -8.39
N GLU A 510 9.51 -40.96 -7.68
CA GLU A 510 9.11 -42.20 -7.00
C GLU A 510 7.62 -42.51 -7.28
N HIS A 511 7.24 -43.80 -7.13
CA HIS A 511 5.83 -44.23 -7.29
C HIS A 511 4.94 -43.82 -6.14
#